data_8301b89923872b4345991aa8f0ca5ea3
#
_entry.id   8301b89923872b4345991aa8f0ca5ea3
#
_cell.length_a   1.000
_cell.length_b   1.000
_cell.length_c   1.000
_cell.angle_alpha   90.00
_cell.angle_beta   90.00
_cell.angle_gamma   90.00
#
_symmetry.space_group_name_H-M   'P 1'
#
loop_
_entity.id
_entity.type
_entity.pdbx_description
1 polymer ?
#
loop_
_entity_poly.entity_id
_entity_poly.type
_entity_poly.pdbx_seq_one_letter_code
_entity_poly.pdbx_strand_id
1 'polypeptide(L)'
;MNLKEFADKLDEMAHGSTREEFFLSCVDELSGRLLAKTKKRTPVGPGVFRLANDAEVSRGRRLYSSQSKQDKKGAFHWSIERTHKTAQDVKLIKVQPGGTLRRMWRASPAKGGGRKYMATVFNPMEYASYVEYGHRQHVGQFVPILGKRLKRAWIPGQHMLQNSRNELNKEMPGILQRRLNAWLGGGLK
;
A
#
# COMPACT_ATOMS: atom_id res chain seq x y z
N MET A 1 -39.93 22.98 -15.94
CA MET A 1 -38.84 23.81 -15.41
C MET A 1 -38.68 24.99 -16.35
N ASN A 2 -38.87 26.21 -15.88
CA ASN A 2 -38.65 27.40 -16.71
C ASN A 2 -37.15 27.83 -16.63
N LEU A 3 -36.75 28.77 -17.51
CA LEU A 3 -35.36 29.21 -17.63
C LEU A 3 -34.82 29.84 -16.34
N LYS A 4 -35.70 30.49 -15.56
CA LYS A 4 -35.36 31.10 -14.25
C LYS A 4 -35.10 30.03 -13.19
N GLU A 5 -35.98 29.05 -13.05
CA GLU A 5 -35.82 27.90 -12.14
C GLU A 5 -34.55 27.10 -12.47
N PHE A 6 -34.20 26.99 -13.76
CA PHE A 6 -32.98 26.37 -14.19
C PHE A 6 -31.73 27.17 -13.79
N ALA A 7 -31.77 28.50 -14.00
CA ALA A 7 -30.66 29.38 -13.59
C ALA A 7 -30.46 29.41 -12.08
N ASP A 8 -31.56 29.49 -11.29
CA ASP A 8 -31.54 29.48 -9.83
C ASP A 8 -30.95 28.15 -9.30
N LYS A 9 -31.31 26.98 -9.88
CA LYS A 9 -30.72 25.69 -9.55
C LYS A 9 -29.24 25.60 -9.88
N LEU A 10 -28.81 26.12 -11.05
CA LEU A 10 -27.39 26.17 -11.40
C LEU A 10 -26.59 27.04 -10.44
N ASP A 11 -27.15 28.17 -10.02
CA ASP A 11 -26.50 29.07 -9.06
C ASP A 11 -26.40 28.43 -7.67
N GLU A 12 -27.44 27.78 -7.18
CA GLU A 12 -27.43 26.99 -5.95
C GLU A 12 -26.39 25.87 -5.99
N MET A 13 -26.34 25.12 -7.09
CA MET A 13 -25.32 24.08 -7.31
C MET A 13 -23.90 24.66 -7.38
N ALA A 14 -23.72 25.85 -7.93
CA ALA A 14 -22.42 26.47 -8.11
C ALA A 14 -21.87 27.13 -6.83
N HIS A 15 -22.72 27.61 -5.94
CA HIS A 15 -22.33 28.45 -4.80
C HIS A 15 -22.73 27.91 -3.41
N GLY A 16 -23.53 26.84 -3.32
CA GLY A 16 -24.05 26.29 -2.06
C GLY A 16 -23.19 25.19 -1.42
N SER A 17 -23.65 24.70 -0.26
CA SER A 17 -23.09 23.55 0.46
C SER A 17 -22.98 22.30 -0.44
N THR A 18 -23.92 22.13 -1.36
CA THR A 18 -23.95 21.05 -2.37
C THR A 18 -22.68 20.97 -3.20
N ARG A 19 -22.10 22.12 -3.56
CA ARG A 19 -20.82 22.18 -4.29
C ARG A 19 -19.67 21.67 -3.43
N GLU A 20 -19.59 22.10 -2.17
CA GLU A 20 -18.53 21.67 -1.26
C GLU A 20 -18.60 20.17 -0.99
N GLU A 21 -19.81 19.65 -0.76
CA GLU A 21 -20.06 18.22 -0.59
C GLU A 21 -19.63 17.42 -1.85
N PHE A 22 -19.95 17.94 -3.03
CA PHE A 22 -19.51 17.33 -4.27
C PHE A 22 -17.99 17.23 -4.37
N PHE A 23 -17.25 18.31 -4.09
CA PHE A 23 -15.78 18.27 -4.14
C PHE A 23 -15.18 17.38 -3.06
N LEU A 24 -15.69 17.43 -1.83
CA LEU A 24 -15.26 16.54 -0.75
C LEU A 24 -15.47 15.08 -1.15
N SER A 25 -16.62 14.73 -1.69
CA SER A 25 -16.93 13.38 -2.13
C SER A 25 -16.07 12.92 -3.32
N CYS A 26 -15.69 13.84 -4.23
CA CYS A 26 -14.73 13.54 -5.29
C CYS A 26 -13.34 13.22 -4.73
N VAL A 27 -12.87 14.00 -3.76
CA VAL A 27 -11.55 13.80 -3.14
C VAL A 27 -11.54 12.49 -2.32
N ASP A 28 -12.63 12.18 -1.61
CA ASP A 28 -12.75 10.92 -0.86
C ASP A 28 -12.72 9.70 -1.82
N GLU A 29 -13.42 9.77 -2.94
CA GLU A 29 -13.35 8.69 -3.94
C GLU A 29 -11.93 8.53 -4.52
N LEU A 30 -11.29 9.63 -4.90
CA LEU A 30 -9.93 9.57 -5.44
C LEU A 30 -8.94 9.02 -4.42
N SER A 31 -9.03 9.45 -3.16
CA SER A 31 -8.18 8.94 -2.07
C SER A 31 -8.44 7.45 -1.79
N GLY A 32 -9.70 7.01 -1.82
CA GLY A 32 -10.08 5.61 -1.69
C GLY A 32 -9.53 4.74 -2.83
N ARG A 33 -9.60 5.22 -4.07
CA ARG A 33 -9.02 4.55 -5.25
C ARG A 33 -7.49 4.46 -5.14
N LEU A 34 -6.82 5.57 -4.73
CA LEU A 34 -5.38 5.59 -4.50
C LEU A 34 -4.99 4.57 -3.43
N LEU A 35 -5.71 4.56 -2.31
CA LEU A 35 -5.49 3.62 -1.22
C LEU A 35 -5.62 2.16 -1.68
N ALA A 36 -6.67 1.84 -2.44
CA ALA A 36 -6.89 0.50 -2.96
C ALA A 36 -5.77 0.05 -3.91
N LYS A 37 -5.36 0.92 -4.85
CA LYS A 37 -4.26 0.67 -5.77
C LYS A 37 -2.93 0.46 -5.03
N THR A 38 -2.65 1.31 -4.04
CA THR A 38 -1.42 1.23 -3.23
C THR A 38 -1.40 -0.06 -2.40
N LYS A 39 -2.49 -0.42 -1.75
CA LYS A 39 -2.61 -1.70 -1.02
C LYS A 39 -2.38 -2.90 -1.94
N LYS A 40 -2.95 -2.89 -3.15
CA LYS A 40 -2.77 -3.97 -4.12
C LYS A 40 -1.30 -4.15 -4.54
N ARG A 41 -0.56 -3.04 -4.72
CA ARG A 41 0.86 -3.04 -5.09
C ARG A 41 1.81 -3.32 -3.93
N THR A 42 1.35 -3.15 -2.69
CA THR A 42 2.21 -3.34 -1.53
C THR A 42 2.53 -4.83 -1.36
N PRO A 43 3.83 -5.22 -1.33
CA PRO A 43 4.22 -6.61 -1.16
C PRO A 43 3.82 -7.11 0.22
N VAL A 44 3.51 -8.39 0.30
CA VAL A 44 3.27 -9.09 1.56
C VAL A 44 4.53 -9.87 1.91
N GLY A 45 5.28 -9.36 2.87
CA GLY A 45 6.42 -10.10 3.40
C GLY A 45 5.98 -11.36 4.17
N PRO A 46 6.91 -12.29 4.39
CA PRO A 46 6.63 -13.57 5.07
C PRO A 46 6.26 -13.41 6.55
N GLY A 47 6.48 -12.25 7.14
CA GLY A 47 6.29 -11.96 8.55
C GLY A 47 7.57 -11.76 9.32
N VAL A 48 7.47 -11.65 10.64
CA VAL A 48 8.62 -11.54 11.55
C VAL A 48 8.96 -12.93 12.07
N PHE A 49 10.25 -13.27 11.97
CA PHE A 49 10.79 -14.55 12.43
C PHE A 49 11.91 -14.28 13.42
N ARG A 50 12.12 -15.22 14.35
CA ARG A 50 13.29 -15.29 15.22
C ARG A 50 13.88 -16.70 15.18
N LEU A 51 15.10 -16.83 15.65
CA LEU A 51 15.72 -18.13 15.86
C LEU A 51 14.89 -18.96 16.86
N ALA A 52 14.67 -20.23 16.53
CA ALA A 52 14.08 -21.19 17.46
C ALA A 52 15.11 -21.60 18.52
N ASN A 53 14.68 -21.76 19.75
CA ASN A 53 15.48 -22.41 20.77
C ASN A 53 15.29 -23.93 20.75
N ASP A 54 16.17 -24.68 21.41
CA ASP A 54 16.18 -26.15 21.38
C ASP A 54 14.87 -26.76 21.93
N ALA A 55 14.28 -26.16 22.97
CA ALA A 55 13.00 -26.59 23.54
C ALA A 55 11.84 -26.44 22.54
N GLU A 56 11.84 -25.39 21.73
CA GLU A 56 10.82 -25.15 20.71
C GLU A 56 10.97 -26.11 19.51
N VAL A 57 12.23 -26.42 19.16
CA VAL A 57 12.53 -27.43 18.14
C VAL A 57 12.04 -28.81 18.62
N SER A 58 12.34 -29.17 19.86
CA SER A 58 11.97 -30.47 20.47
C SER A 58 10.46 -30.64 20.60
N ARG A 59 9.72 -29.59 20.96
CA ARG A 59 8.26 -29.58 21.09
C ARG A 59 7.50 -29.67 19.77
N GLY A 60 8.21 -29.72 18.61
CA GLY A 60 7.58 -29.85 17.30
C GLY A 60 6.78 -28.62 16.86
N ARG A 61 7.13 -27.40 17.34
CA ARG A 61 6.52 -26.15 16.84
C ARG A 61 6.72 -26.04 15.33
N ARG A 62 5.86 -25.24 14.69
CA ARG A 62 5.98 -24.97 13.25
C ARG A 62 7.27 -24.21 12.96
N LEU A 63 8.25 -24.91 12.40
CA LEU A 63 9.57 -24.42 12.08
C LEU A 63 9.61 -23.93 10.63
N TYR A 64 10.49 -22.95 10.37
CA TYR A 64 10.75 -22.38 9.05
C TYR A 64 12.25 -22.30 8.85
N SER A 65 12.70 -22.31 7.59
CA SER A 65 14.07 -22.01 7.17
C SER A 65 14.08 -21.02 6.03
N SER A 66 15.19 -20.28 5.89
CA SER A 66 15.38 -19.42 4.73
C SER A 66 15.89 -20.24 3.56
N GLN A 67 15.18 -20.19 2.45
CA GLN A 67 15.54 -20.83 1.18
C GLN A 67 15.89 -19.78 0.15
N SER A 68 16.92 -20.02 -0.66
CA SER A 68 17.18 -19.21 -1.85
C SER A 68 16.87 -20.03 -3.09
N LYS A 69 16.00 -19.49 -3.92
CA LYS A 69 15.70 -20.09 -5.24
C LYS A 69 16.16 -19.11 -6.32
N GLN A 70 16.78 -19.64 -7.35
CA GLN A 70 17.14 -18.90 -8.55
C GLN A 70 15.98 -19.00 -9.53
N ASP A 71 15.52 -17.87 -10.07
CA ASP A 71 14.49 -17.86 -11.11
C ASP A 71 15.10 -18.21 -12.49
N LYS A 72 14.24 -18.38 -13.49
CA LYS A 72 14.65 -18.69 -14.87
C LYS A 72 15.53 -17.61 -15.52
N LYS A 73 15.60 -16.40 -14.91
CA LYS A 73 16.42 -15.27 -15.36
C LYS A 73 17.73 -15.13 -14.56
N GLY A 74 18.05 -16.10 -13.71
CA GLY A 74 19.24 -16.09 -12.89
C GLY A 74 19.18 -15.22 -11.64
N ALA A 75 18.05 -14.57 -11.34
CA ALA A 75 17.89 -13.78 -10.13
C ALA A 75 17.58 -14.67 -8.92
N PHE A 76 18.27 -14.41 -7.79
CA PHE A 76 18.03 -15.12 -6.55
C PHE A 76 16.90 -14.48 -5.75
N HIS A 77 15.88 -15.28 -5.45
CA HIS A 77 14.77 -14.92 -4.58
C HIS A 77 14.91 -15.66 -3.25
N TRP A 78 14.71 -14.93 -2.16
CA TRP A 78 14.71 -15.50 -0.82
C TRP A 78 13.27 -15.77 -0.40
N SER A 79 13.00 -17.00 0.03
CA SER A 79 11.75 -17.39 0.65
C SER A 79 12.02 -17.99 2.02
N ILE A 80 11.06 -17.83 2.95
CA ILE A 80 11.05 -18.54 4.22
C ILE A 80 9.99 -19.62 4.11
N GLU A 81 10.45 -20.86 4.05
CA GLU A 81 9.60 -22.03 3.86
C GLU A 81 9.49 -22.84 5.15
N ARG A 82 8.43 -23.64 5.24
CA ARG A 82 8.26 -24.57 6.34
C ARG A 82 9.32 -25.66 6.28
N THR A 83 9.96 -25.94 7.41
CA THR A 83 11.00 -26.97 7.48
C THR A 83 10.67 -28.01 8.57
N HIS A 84 11.39 -29.12 8.57
CA HIS A 84 11.29 -30.17 9.57
C HIS A 84 12.37 -30.00 10.66
N LYS A 85 12.09 -30.51 11.86
CA LYS A 85 13.04 -30.44 12.99
C LYS A 85 14.36 -31.17 12.74
N THR A 86 14.38 -32.12 11.81
CA THR A 86 15.56 -32.92 11.44
C THR A 86 16.43 -32.28 10.35
N ALA A 87 15.94 -31.18 9.73
CA ALA A 87 16.71 -30.48 8.71
C ALA A 87 17.94 -29.79 9.34
N GLN A 88 19.04 -29.75 8.60
CA GLN A 88 20.29 -29.06 9.03
C GLN A 88 20.22 -27.52 8.88
N ASP A 89 19.12 -27.01 8.39
CA ASP A 89 18.91 -25.58 8.18
C ASP A 89 18.74 -24.79 9.48
N VAL A 90 18.97 -23.49 9.41
CA VAL A 90 18.67 -22.54 10.48
C VAL A 90 17.16 -22.57 10.76
N LYS A 91 16.78 -22.95 11.98
CA LYS A 91 15.38 -23.11 12.38
C LYS A 91 14.82 -21.81 12.92
N LEU A 92 13.73 -21.35 12.33
CA LEU A 92 13.04 -20.11 12.65
C LEU A 92 11.63 -20.37 13.14
N ILE A 93 11.17 -19.54 14.06
CA ILE A 93 9.76 -19.49 14.47
C ILE A 93 9.15 -18.17 14.01
N LYS A 94 7.95 -18.25 13.47
CA LYS A 94 7.17 -17.08 13.09
C LYS A 94 6.55 -16.42 14.32
N VAL A 95 6.97 -15.19 14.59
CA VAL A 95 6.47 -14.37 15.72
C VAL A 95 5.24 -13.58 15.32
N GLN A 96 5.28 -12.97 14.13
CA GLN A 96 4.17 -12.17 13.63
C GLN A 96 3.84 -12.50 12.17
N PRO A 97 2.55 -12.49 11.79
CA PRO A 97 2.15 -12.69 10.40
C PRO A 97 2.64 -11.55 9.51
N GLY A 98 2.88 -11.86 8.22
CA GLY A 98 3.23 -10.87 7.22
C GLY A 98 2.07 -9.95 6.83
N GLY A 99 2.37 -8.96 5.99
CA GLY A 99 1.37 -8.06 5.41
C GLY A 99 1.03 -6.83 6.26
N THR A 100 1.75 -6.57 7.34
CA THR A 100 1.52 -5.38 8.19
C THR A 100 1.61 -4.10 7.37
N LEU A 101 2.62 -3.94 6.51
CA LEU A 101 2.74 -2.77 5.64
C LEU A 101 1.49 -2.55 4.78
N ARG A 102 0.97 -3.61 4.16
CA ARG A 102 -0.23 -3.53 3.32
C ARG A 102 -1.48 -3.14 4.13
N ARG A 103 -1.64 -3.68 5.35
CA ARG A 103 -2.79 -3.38 6.22
C ARG A 103 -2.77 -1.97 6.78
N MET A 104 -1.58 -1.41 6.99
CA MET A 104 -1.40 -0.11 7.65
C MET A 104 -1.56 1.10 6.72
N TRP A 105 -1.73 0.91 5.41
CA TRP A 105 -2.10 2.01 4.53
C TRP A 105 -3.47 2.58 4.92
N ARG A 106 -3.53 3.90 5.09
CA ARG A 106 -4.72 4.65 5.49
C ARG A 106 -4.92 5.86 4.60
N ALA A 107 -6.16 6.34 4.50
CA ALA A 107 -6.50 7.63 3.92
C ALA A 107 -7.16 8.49 5.01
N SER A 108 -6.84 9.76 5.05
CA SER A 108 -7.60 10.73 5.85
C SER A 108 -8.92 11.05 5.14
N PRO A 109 -9.96 11.46 5.87
CA PRO A 109 -11.14 12.07 5.27
C PRO A 109 -10.75 13.29 4.43
N ALA A 110 -11.54 13.56 3.38
CA ALA A 110 -11.39 14.79 2.61
C ALA A 110 -11.69 16.01 3.51
N LYS A 111 -10.89 17.04 3.34
CA LYS A 111 -11.01 18.32 4.05
C LYS A 111 -10.77 19.46 3.08
N GLY A 112 -11.35 20.61 3.36
CA GLY A 112 -11.11 21.81 2.58
C GLY A 112 -12.37 22.63 2.40
N GLY A 113 -12.24 23.69 1.61
CA GLY A 113 -13.30 24.61 1.27
C GLY A 113 -12.81 25.62 0.24
N GLY A 114 -13.73 26.34 -0.37
CA GLY A 114 -13.42 27.33 -1.39
C GLY A 114 -12.77 26.70 -2.64
N ARG A 115 -11.47 26.90 -2.80
CA ARG A 115 -10.73 26.43 -3.97
C ARG A 115 -9.79 25.24 -3.69
N LYS A 116 -9.68 24.79 -2.46
CA LYS A 116 -8.71 23.74 -2.09
C LYS A 116 -9.33 22.65 -1.25
N TYR A 117 -9.31 21.43 -1.79
CA TYR A 117 -9.76 20.22 -1.11
C TYR A 117 -8.65 19.20 -1.12
N MET A 118 -8.44 18.48 -0.03
CA MET A 118 -7.35 17.52 0.11
C MET A 118 -7.73 16.32 0.95
N ALA A 119 -7.15 15.18 0.62
CA ALA A 119 -7.05 13.99 1.47
C ALA A 119 -5.62 13.46 1.40
N THR A 120 -5.18 12.79 2.45
CA THR A 120 -3.81 12.25 2.53
C THR A 120 -3.86 10.73 2.62
N VAL A 121 -3.14 10.07 1.72
CA VAL A 121 -2.89 8.62 1.80
C VAL A 121 -1.50 8.41 2.38
N PHE A 122 -1.41 7.67 3.49
CA PHE A 122 -0.16 7.50 4.23
C PHE A 122 -0.05 6.11 4.85
N ASN A 123 1.17 5.76 5.23
CA ASN A 123 1.46 4.55 5.99
C ASN A 123 2.26 4.94 7.24
N PRO A 124 1.80 4.63 8.47
CA PRO A 124 2.46 5.01 9.71
C PRO A 124 3.68 4.14 10.06
N MET A 125 3.98 3.11 9.27
CA MET A 125 5.11 2.23 9.54
C MET A 125 6.44 2.92 9.17
N GLU A 126 7.39 3.00 10.11
CA GLU A 126 8.70 3.65 9.91
C GLU A 126 9.45 3.10 8.69
N TYR A 127 9.36 1.79 8.45
CA TYR A 127 10.03 1.16 7.30
C TYR A 127 9.29 1.32 5.97
N ALA A 128 8.12 1.97 5.95
CA ALA A 128 7.35 2.17 4.71
C ALA A 128 8.15 2.94 3.66
N SER A 129 8.91 3.95 4.06
CA SER A 129 9.78 4.74 3.19
C SER A 129 10.91 3.89 2.58
N TYR A 130 11.50 2.98 3.34
CA TYR A 130 12.53 2.08 2.84
C TYR A 130 11.99 1.11 1.78
N VAL A 131 10.75 0.65 1.95
CA VAL A 131 10.10 -0.21 0.95
C VAL A 131 9.66 0.60 -0.27
N GLU A 132 9.20 1.83 -0.08
CA GLU A 132 8.79 2.73 -1.19
C GLU A 132 9.98 3.14 -2.06
N TYR A 133 11.04 3.68 -1.44
CA TYR A 133 12.15 4.33 -2.14
C TYR A 133 13.41 3.48 -2.25
N GLY A 134 13.47 2.38 -1.52
CA GLY A 134 14.69 1.58 -1.37
C GLY A 134 15.57 2.05 -0.22
N HIS A 135 16.61 1.27 0.05
CA HIS A 135 17.54 1.56 1.14
C HIS A 135 18.92 0.96 0.91
N ARG A 136 19.91 1.53 1.59
CA ARG A 136 21.27 1.01 1.62
C ARG A 136 21.37 -0.18 2.57
N GLN A 137 22.31 -1.09 2.26
CA GLN A 137 22.71 -2.21 3.11
C GLN A 137 24.22 -2.25 3.26
N HIS A 138 24.70 -2.76 4.40
CA HIS A 138 26.11 -3.02 4.61
C HIS A 138 26.50 -4.35 3.97
N VAL A 139 27.22 -4.30 2.85
CA VAL A 139 27.74 -5.49 2.17
C VAL A 139 28.67 -6.27 3.11
N GLY A 140 28.53 -7.58 3.15
CA GLY A 140 29.29 -8.45 4.03
C GLY A 140 28.69 -8.63 5.44
N GLN A 141 27.73 -7.80 5.86
CA GLN A 141 27.08 -7.96 7.15
C GLN A 141 26.36 -9.32 7.21
N PHE A 142 26.66 -10.08 8.28
CA PHE A 142 25.96 -11.34 8.55
C PHE A 142 24.57 -11.07 9.17
N VAL A 143 23.55 -11.70 8.63
CA VAL A 143 22.19 -11.63 9.14
C VAL A 143 21.82 -13.01 9.71
N PRO A 144 21.77 -13.16 11.05
CA PRO A 144 21.56 -14.47 11.69
C PRO A 144 20.28 -15.17 11.26
N ILE A 145 19.17 -14.41 11.12
CA ILE A 145 17.87 -14.94 10.67
C ILE A 145 17.93 -15.54 9.27
N LEU A 146 18.77 -14.99 8.41
CA LEU A 146 18.95 -15.50 7.05
C LEU A 146 20.07 -16.55 6.95
N GLY A 147 20.91 -16.66 7.96
CA GLY A 147 22.11 -17.50 7.96
C GLY A 147 23.16 -17.08 6.92
N LYS A 148 23.13 -15.83 6.46
CA LYS A 148 23.94 -15.39 5.31
C LYS A 148 24.40 -13.94 5.45
N ARG A 149 25.38 -13.59 4.60
CA ARG A 149 25.90 -12.22 4.49
C ARG A 149 25.17 -11.46 3.39
N LEU A 150 24.94 -10.17 3.61
CA LEU A 150 24.35 -9.28 2.62
C LEU A 150 25.30 -9.09 1.44
N LYS A 151 24.78 -9.22 0.22
CA LYS A 151 25.58 -9.14 -1.01
C LYS A 151 25.39 -7.83 -1.78
N ARG A 152 24.30 -7.09 -1.54
CA ARG A 152 23.96 -5.87 -2.26
C ARG A 152 24.14 -4.66 -1.37
N ALA A 153 24.72 -3.58 -1.91
CA ALA A 153 24.84 -2.30 -1.21
C ALA A 153 23.51 -1.51 -1.22
N TRP A 154 22.67 -1.78 -2.20
CA TRP A 154 21.39 -1.09 -2.39
C TRP A 154 20.26 -2.06 -2.71
N ILE A 155 19.11 -1.87 -2.04
CA ILE A 155 17.86 -2.56 -2.36
C ILE A 155 16.93 -1.54 -3.02
N PRO A 156 16.49 -1.79 -4.27
CA PRO A 156 15.58 -0.86 -4.96
C PRO A 156 14.21 -0.82 -4.29
N GLY A 157 13.58 0.34 -4.35
CA GLY A 157 12.23 0.55 -3.84
C GLY A 157 11.15 -0.12 -4.72
N GLN A 158 10.00 -0.33 -4.12
CA GLN A 158 8.84 -0.92 -4.81
C GLN A 158 7.93 0.14 -5.46
N HIS A 159 8.09 1.42 -5.10
CA HIS A 159 7.33 2.56 -5.63
C HIS A 159 5.80 2.35 -5.63
N MET A 160 5.29 1.77 -4.56
CA MET A 160 3.89 1.35 -4.44
C MET A 160 2.93 2.54 -4.56
N LEU A 161 3.19 3.60 -3.77
CA LEU A 161 2.38 4.82 -3.77
C LEU A 161 2.61 5.63 -5.04
N GLN A 162 3.86 5.81 -5.46
CA GLN A 162 4.23 6.59 -6.64
C GLN A 162 3.58 6.01 -7.91
N ASN A 163 3.69 4.70 -8.14
CA ASN A 163 3.09 4.03 -9.29
C ASN A 163 1.56 4.10 -9.25
N SER A 164 0.96 3.95 -8.06
CA SER A 164 -0.49 4.07 -7.88
C SER A 164 -0.99 5.48 -8.17
N ARG A 165 -0.24 6.51 -7.73
CA ARG A 165 -0.54 7.92 -8.04
C ARG A 165 -0.45 8.20 -9.54
N ASN A 166 0.60 7.72 -10.20
CA ASN A 166 0.78 7.92 -11.63
C ASN A 166 -0.36 7.29 -12.46
N GLU A 167 -0.83 6.12 -12.05
CA GLU A 167 -1.97 5.46 -12.67
C GLU A 167 -3.27 6.23 -12.40
N LEU A 168 -3.52 6.61 -11.14
CA LEU A 168 -4.71 7.38 -10.79
C LEU A 168 -4.76 8.72 -11.54
N ASN A 169 -3.64 9.41 -11.69
CA ASN A 169 -3.57 10.68 -12.44
C ASN A 169 -4.04 10.53 -13.90
N LYS A 170 -3.77 9.38 -14.53
CA LYS A 170 -4.26 9.10 -15.89
C LYS A 170 -5.77 8.84 -15.93
N GLU A 171 -6.31 8.23 -14.89
CA GLU A 171 -7.74 7.88 -14.79
C GLU A 171 -8.60 9.04 -14.26
N MET A 172 -7.99 9.95 -13.50
CA MET A 172 -8.68 11.02 -12.76
C MET A 172 -9.60 11.89 -13.64
N PRO A 173 -9.20 12.36 -14.83
CA PRO A 173 -10.09 13.17 -15.66
C PRO A 173 -11.39 12.45 -16.01
N GLY A 174 -11.31 11.18 -16.40
CA GLY A 174 -12.50 10.39 -16.73
C GLY A 174 -13.39 10.06 -15.52
N ILE A 175 -12.79 9.93 -14.33
CA ILE A 175 -13.55 9.73 -13.09
C ILE A 175 -14.32 11.00 -12.75
N LEU A 176 -13.63 12.15 -12.76
CA LEU A 176 -14.23 13.44 -12.43
C LEU A 176 -15.30 13.84 -13.43
N GLN A 177 -15.08 13.60 -14.73
CA GLN A 177 -16.08 13.88 -15.77
C GLN A 177 -17.37 13.08 -15.55
N ARG A 178 -17.29 11.79 -15.25
CA ARG A 178 -18.48 10.97 -14.96
C ARG A 178 -19.22 11.47 -13.72
N ARG A 179 -18.50 11.86 -12.66
CA ARG A 179 -19.10 12.40 -11.45
C ARG A 179 -19.78 13.73 -11.70
N LEU A 180 -19.13 14.61 -12.44
CA LEU A 180 -19.72 15.90 -12.81
C LEU A 180 -21.00 15.74 -13.60
N ASN A 181 -20.98 14.87 -14.59
CA ASN A 181 -22.17 14.58 -15.41
C ASN A 181 -23.32 14.00 -14.56
N ALA A 182 -22.99 13.09 -13.61
CA ALA A 182 -24.00 12.53 -12.71
C ALA A 182 -24.56 13.59 -11.75
N TRP A 183 -23.71 14.47 -11.22
CA TRP A 183 -24.11 15.55 -10.33
C TRP A 183 -25.01 16.56 -11.03
N LEU A 184 -24.63 17.01 -12.22
CA LEU A 184 -25.45 17.91 -13.05
C LEU A 184 -26.77 17.23 -13.44
N GLY A 185 -26.76 15.99 -13.89
CA GLY A 185 -27.96 15.23 -14.28
C GLY A 185 -28.90 14.91 -13.11
N GLY A 186 -28.39 14.80 -11.89
CA GLY A 186 -29.17 14.62 -10.66
C GLY A 186 -29.83 15.90 -10.15
N GLY A 187 -29.14 17.04 -10.30
CA GLY A 187 -29.64 18.35 -9.89
C GLY A 187 -30.68 18.96 -10.86
N LEU A 188 -30.74 18.42 -12.11
CA LEU A 188 -31.65 18.91 -13.15
C LEU A 188 -32.96 18.09 -13.25
N LYS A 189 -33.12 17.06 -12.41
CA LYS A 189 -34.38 16.33 -12.26
C LYS A 189 -35.14 16.95 -11.10
#